data_6a44c27b0ed35de551aa72f612fc19ef
#
_entry.id   6a44c27b0ed35de551aa72f612fc19ef
#
_cell.length_a   1.000
_cell.length_b   1.000
_cell.length_c   1.000
_cell.angle_alpha   90.00
_cell.angle_beta   90.00
_cell.angle_gamma   90.00
#
_symmetry.space_group_name_H-M   'P 1'
#
loop_
_entity.id
_entity.type
_entity.pdbx_description
1 polymer ?
#
loop_
_entity_poly.entity_id
_entity_poly.type
_entity_poly.pdbx_seq_one_letter_code
_entity_poly.pdbx_strand_id
1 'polypeptide(L)'
;MLIRRFFSVLYLSAVTQSKKCIFYGEVYKGATPIKTIKNEFDLEESGKISDRIKEYLKNLQKEYKWVYISLFFDALEQGAFEAKNAENLEKLGIKTKEITCINPAKNWLIYAKLSDVKAAESKFGNTDIDVLYSPIVLIQKEIEKQKLSTAKTLFIYACKEIFAICITSGNGAKYATVCKLDEDDGDENVEFDKENSDEIDDFITNVDESFNNMDGLENLDDMLKTGDSQEEFADLDYDINMPESTDVTASVSIFGRDMSMYRYISLALKEFYSNPLYEGDFIENVVIFDATERTSATFLHYLQNELLVKTEVYPVNTQKIMAELMIKELKND
;
A
#
# COMPACT_ATOMS: atom_id res chain seq x y z
N MET A 1 1.44 -25.97 -25.00
CA MET A 1 2.02 -24.65 -25.33
C MET A 1 1.83 -24.16 -26.79
N LEU A 2 1.93 -25.01 -27.82
CA LEU A 2 1.82 -24.57 -29.24
C LEU A 2 0.48 -23.93 -29.63
N ILE A 3 -0.64 -24.39 -29.08
CA ILE A 3 -2.00 -23.93 -29.46
C ILE A 3 -2.30 -22.51 -28.96
N ARG A 4 -1.76 -22.08 -27.81
CA ARG A 4 -1.95 -20.73 -27.28
C ARG A 4 -1.42 -19.62 -28.20
N ARG A 5 -0.43 -19.91 -29.06
CA ARG A 5 0.16 -18.93 -29.99
C ARG A 5 -0.79 -18.42 -31.08
N PHE A 6 -1.87 -19.16 -31.36
CA PHE A 6 -2.83 -18.82 -32.40
C PHE A 6 -4.02 -18.00 -31.91
N PHE A 7 -4.25 -17.98 -30.58
CA PHE A 7 -5.39 -17.31 -29.98
C PHE A 7 -4.93 -16.13 -29.11
N SER A 8 -5.81 -15.16 -28.99
CA SER A 8 -5.60 -14.03 -28.07
C SER A 8 -5.87 -14.47 -26.64
N VAL A 9 -4.97 -14.08 -25.74
CA VAL A 9 -5.04 -14.29 -24.31
C VAL A 9 -5.15 -12.92 -23.64
N LEU A 10 -6.13 -12.76 -22.77
CA LEU A 10 -6.29 -11.57 -21.95
C LEU A 10 -5.78 -11.82 -20.54
N TYR A 11 -4.90 -10.97 -20.08
CA TYR A 11 -4.42 -10.87 -18.69
C TYR A 11 -5.07 -9.63 -18.07
N LEU A 12 -6.01 -9.82 -17.15
CA LEU A 12 -6.85 -8.77 -16.59
C LEU A 12 -6.56 -8.62 -15.09
N SER A 13 -6.12 -7.46 -14.66
CA SER A 13 -6.00 -7.12 -13.26
C SER A 13 -7.19 -6.29 -12.78
N ALA A 14 -7.67 -6.57 -11.58
CA ALA A 14 -8.77 -5.87 -10.93
C ALA A 14 -8.33 -5.30 -9.59
N VAL A 15 -8.66 -4.04 -9.34
CA VAL A 15 -8.48 -3.36 -8.05
C VAL A 15 -9.82 -2.78 -7.63
N THR A 16 -10.26 -3.12 -6.41
CA THR A 16 -11.48 -2.56 -5.82
C THR A 16 -11.07 -1.53 -4.77
N GLN A 17 -11.44 -0.28 -4.98
CA GLN A 17 -11.12 0.84 -4.09
C GLN A 17 -12.23 1.88 -4.12
N SER A 18 -12.58 2.48 -2.98
CA SER A 18 -13.46 3.65 -2.87
C SER A 18 -14.73 3.54 -3.72
N LYS A 19 -15.50 2.49 -3.53
CA LYS A 19 -16.76 2.26 -4.26
C LYS A 19 -16.57 2.01 -5.77
N LYS A 20 -15.34 1.77 -6.24
CA LYS A 20 -15.02 1.51 -7.64
C LYS A 20 -14.28 0.20 -7.83
N CYS A 21 -14.49 -0.43 -8.98
CA CYS A 21 -13.72 -1.55 -9.47
C CYS A 21 -13.01 -1.12 -10.75
N ILE A 22 -11.69 -1.10 -10.71
CA ILE A 22 -10.85 -0.65 -11.81
C ILE A 22 -10.19 -1.86 -12.45
N PHE A 23 -10.35 -1.99 -13.75
CA PHE A 23 -9.74 -3.04 -14.56
C PHE A 23 -8.65 -2.49 -15.46
N TYR A 24 -7.54 -3.20 -15.50
CA TYR A 24 -6.48 -3.01 -16.48
C TYR A 24 -6.13 -4.36 -17.08
N GLY A 25 -6.11 -4.46 -18.40
CA GLY A 25 -5.83 -5.72 -19.08
C GLY A 25 -4.92 -5.54 -20.26
N GLU A 26 -4.11 -6.56 -20.51
CA GLU A 26 -3.26 -6.68 -21.69
C GLU A 26 -3.62 -7.91 -22.49
N VAL A 27 -3.90 -7.71 -23.77
CA VAL A 27 -4.21 -8.79 -24.71
C VAL A 27 -2.95 -9.16 -25.47
N TYR A 28 -2.62 -10.44 -25.44
CA TYR A 28 -1.49 -11.00 -26.14
C TYR A 28 -1.89 -11.97 -27.23
N LYS A 29 -1.16 -11.96 -28.36
CA LYS A 29 -1.20 -13.02 -29.37
C LYS A 29 0.20 -13.64 -29.45
N GLY A 30 0.35 -14.84 -28.91
CA GLY A 30 1.66 -15.42 -28.66
C GLY A 30 2.48 -14.59 -27.68
N ALA A 31 3.64 -14.08 -28.10
CA ALA A 31 4.49 -13.23 -27.26
C ALA A 31 4.23 -11.72 -27.43
N THR A 32 3.40 -11.33 -28.40
CA THR A 32 3.23 -9.92 -28.78
C THR A 32 2.00 -9.32 -28.13
N PRO A 33 2.14 -8.19 -27.40
CA PRO A 33 1.00 -7.42 -26.92
C PRO A 33 0.30 -6.76 -28.12
N ILE A 34 -1.03 -6.86 -28.16
CA ILE A 34 -1.82 -6.32 -29.28
C ILE A 34 -2.83 -5.26 -28.86
N LYS A 35 -3.26 -5.24 -27.59
CA LYS A 35 -4.25 -4.30 -27.10
C LYS A 35 -4.15 -4.15 -25.59
N THR A 36 -4.39 -2.93 -25.11
CA THR A 36 -4.60 -2.64 -23.68
C THR A 36 -6.07 -2.32 -23.46
N ILE A 37 -6.64 -2.82 -22.37
CA ILE A 37 -8.02 -2.58 -21.94
C ILE A 37 -7.97 -1.84 -20.61
N LYS A 38 -8.76 -0.76 -20.47
CA LYS A 38 -8.97 -0.06 -19.21
C LYS A 38 -10.46 0.20 -19.06
N ASN A 39 -11.01 -0.20 -17.93
CA ASN A 39 -12.40 0.07 -17.59
C ASN A 39 -12.55 0.31 -16.10
N GLU A 40 -13.53 1.12 -15.74
CA GLU A 40 -13.86 1.46 -14.38
C GLU A 40 -15.37 1.32 -14.18
N PHE A 41 -15.79 0.77 -13.07
CA PHE A 41 -17.18 0.55 -12.72
C PHE A 41 -17.41 0.93 -11.26
N ASP A 42 -18.58 1.47 -10.97
CA ASP A 42 -19.00 1.69 -9.60
C ASP A 42 -19.41 0.35 -8.96
N LEU A 43 -19.02 0.17 -7.70
CA LEU A 43 -19.51 -0.89 -6.84
C LEU A 43 -20.92 -0.51 -6.33
N GLU A 44 -21.66 -1.50 -5.84
CA GLU A 44 -22.89 -1.24 -5.10
C GLU A 44 -22.57 -0.55 -3.76
N GLU A 45 -23.56 0.12 -3.16
CA GLU A 45 -23.39 0.83 -1.86
C GLU A 45 -22.82 -0.05 -0.75
N SER A 46 -23.07 -1.35 -0.83
CA SER A 46 -22.51 -2.36 0.09
C SER A 46 -21.06 -2.78 -0.23
N GLY A 47 -20.39 -2.15 -1.19
CA GLY A 47 -19.07 -2.57 -1.69
C GLY A 47 -19.10 -3.87 -2.52
N LYS A 48 -20.29 -4.39 -2.84
CA LYS A 48 -20.45 -5.59 -3.64
C LYS A 48 -20.25 -5.33 -5.13
N ILE A 49 -19.86 -6.37 -5.81
CA ILE A 49 -19.70 -6.38 -7.27
C ILE A 49 -21.07 -6.27 -7.95
N SER A 50 -21.26 -5.19 -8.72
CA SER A 50 -22.49 -4.93 -9.46
C SER A 50 -22.70 -5.96 -10.61
N ASP A 51 -23.95 -6.12 -11.04
CA ASP A 51 -24.24 -7.01 -12.16
C ASP A 51 -23.61 -6.55 -13.48
N ARG A 52 -23.36 -5.24 -13.64
CA ARG A 52 -22.61 -4.69 -14.78
C ARG A 52 -21.19 -5.22 -14.87
N ILE A 53 -20.51 -5.35 -13.72
CA ILE A 53 -19.16 -5.92 -13.64
C ILE A 53 -19.18 -7.39 -14.03
N LYS A 54 -20.15 -8.16 -13.52
CA LYS A 54 -20.30 -9.58 -13.85
C LYS A 54 -20.58 -9.79 -15.34
N GLU A 55 -21.43 -8.96 -15.92
CA GLU A 55 -21.72 -8.98 -17.35
C GLU A 55 -20.49 -8.61 -18.19
N TYR A 56 -19.75 -7.59 -17.78
CA TYR A 56 -18.50 -7.20 -18.42
C TYR A 56 -17.49 -8.37 -18.46
N LEU A 57 -17.24 -9.01 -17.32
CA LEU A 57 -16.34 -10.17 -17.24
C LEU A 57 -16.83 -11.33 -18.13
N LYS A 58 -18.12 -11.63 -18.10
CA LYS A 58 -18.73 -12.65 -18.98
C LYS A 58 -18.58 -12.34 -20.46
N ASN A 59 -18.64 -11.08 -20.86
CA ASN A 59 -18.44 -10.66 -22.24
C ASN A 59 -16.97 -10.80 -22.66
N LEU A 60 -16.01 -10.45 -21.77
CA LEU A 60 -14.60 -10.71 -22.03
C LEU A 60 -14.30 -12.20 -22.19
N GLN A 61 -14.90 -13.08 -21.38
CA GLN A 61 -14.74 -14.54 -21.51
C GLN A 61 -15.34 -15.10 -22.82
N LYS A 62 -16.30 -14.40 -23.44
CA LYS A 62 -16.80 -14.75 -24.77
C LYS A 62 -15.89 -14.23 -25.89
N GLU A 63 -15.30 -13.02 -25.71
CA GLU A 63 -14.44 -12.38 -26.71
C GLU A 63 -13.07 -13.06 -26.80
N TYR A 64 -12.49 -13.41 -25.63
CA TYR A 64 -11.15 -14.01 -25.56
C TYR A 64 -11.24 -15.47 -25.12
N LYS A 65 -10.52 -16.36 -25.80
CA LYS A 65 -10.53 -17.79 -25.49
C LYS A 65 -9.92 -18.12 -24.13
N TRP A 66 -8.96 -17.35 -23.69
CA TRP A 66 -8.35 -17.42 -22.36
C TRP A 66 -8.34 -16.05 -21.74
N VAL A 67 -8.96 -15.95 -20.57
CA VAL A 67 -8.97 -14.76 -19.72
C VAL A 67 -8.41 -15.18 -18.38
N TYR A 68 -7.30 -14.59 -17.99
CA TYR A 68 -6.72 -14.74 -16.65
C TYR A 68 -7.03 -13.49 -15.86
N ILE A 69 -7.48 -13.66 -14.63
CA ILE A 69 -7.91 -12.56 -13.77
C ILE A 69 -7.06 -12.55 -12.50
N SER A 70 -6.40 -11.43 -12.23
CA SER A 70 -5.80 -11.17 -10.94
C SER A 70 -6.60 -10.13 -10.17
N LEU A 71 -6.67 -10.30 -8.85
CA LEU A 71 -7.33 -9.36 -7.95
C LEU A 71 -6.29 -8.82 -6.95
N PHE A 72 -6.31 -7.52 -6.70
CA PHE A 72 -5.60 -6.90 -5.61
C PHE A 72 -6.21 -7.33 -4.28
N PHE A 73 -5.39 -7.92 -3.42
CA PHE A 73 -5.81 -8.48 -2.16
C PHE A 73 -5.56 -7.49 -1.03
N ASP A 74 -6.62 -6.77 -0.66
CA ASP A 74 -6.64 -5.63 0.27
C ASP A 74 -7.01 -6.00 1.72
N ALA A 75 -7.07 -7.30 2.04
CA ALA A 75 -7.37 -7.74 3.40
C ALA A 75 -6.29 -7.26 4.40
N LEU A 76 -6.70 -6.98 5.64
CA LEU A 76 -5.80 -6.44 6.66
C LEU A 76 -4.99 -7.53 7.37
N GLU A 77 -5.59 -8.71 7.56
CA GLU A 77 -4.95 -9.82 8.27
C GLU A 77 -3.95 -10.57 7.38
N GLN A 78 -2.87 -9.88 7.03
CA GLN A 78 -1.73 -10.42 6.29
C GLN A 78 -0.42 -9.80 6.78
N GLY A 79 0.66 -10.53 6.58
CA GLY A 79 1.99 -10.09 7.00
C GLY A 79 3.09 -10.92 6.37
N ALA A 80 4.33 -10.61 6.75
CA ALA A 80 5.48 -11.36 6.28
C ALA A 80 6.56 -11.52 7.35
N PHE A 81 7.31 -12.61 7.22
CA PHE A 81 8.46 -12.95 8.04
C PHE A 81 9.60 -13.50 7.19
N GLU A 82 10.76 -13.61 7.82
CA GLU A 82 11.84 -14.40 7.28
C GLU A 82 11.46 -15.91 7.31
N ALA A 83 11.60 -16.60 6.18
CA ALA A 83 11.15 -17.99 6.04
C ALA A 83 11.75 -18.96 7.09
N LYS A 84 12.99 -18.70 7.57
CA LYS A 84 13.63 -19.48 8.64
C LYS A 84 12.92 -19.37 10.00
N ASN A 85 12.11 -18.33 10.20
CA ASN A 85 11.43 -18.01 11.45
C ASN A 85 9.94 -18.42 11.44
N ALA A 86 9.52 -19.29 10.50
CA ALA A 86 8.12 -19.74 10.40
C ALA A 86 7.56 -20.33 11.70
N GLU A 87 8.40 -20.95 12.52
CA GLU A 87 8.04 -21.49 13.84
C GLU A 87 7.64 -20.39 14.85
N ASN A 88 8.02 -19.15 14.60
CA ASN A 88 7.69 -18.04 15.47
C ASN A 88 6.27 -17.49 15.25
N LEU A 89 5.57 -17.88 14.17
CA LEU A 89 4.19 -17.45 13.90
C LEU A 89 3.25 -17.69 15.09
N GLU A 90 3.32 -18.90 15.69
CA GLU A 90 2.49 -19.21 16.85
C GLU A 90 2.85 -18.39 18.10
N LYS A 91 4.14 -18.07 18.27
CA LYS A 91 4.61 -17.21 19.37
C LYS A 91 4.15 -15.76 19.22
N LEU A 92 3.86 -15.33 18.00
CA LEU A 92 3.27 -14.03 17.68
C LEU A 92 1.74 -14.04 17.74
N GLY A 93 1.13 -15.12 18.27
CA GLY A 93 -0.32 -15.26 18.36
C GLY A 93 -1.00 -15.61 17.03
N ILE A 94 -0.25 -15.85 15.97
CA ILE A 94 -0.81 -16.17 14.65
C ILE A 94 -1.12 -17.67 14.61
N LYS A 95 -2.41 -17.98 14.48
CA LYS A 95 -2.88 -19.37 14.43
C LYS A 95 -2.59 -19.99 13.06
N THR A 96 -1.59 -20.83 12.98
CA THR A 96 -1.12 -21.45 11.72
C THR A 96 -2.19 -22.22 10.95
N LYS A 97 -3.24 -22.71 11.62
CA LYS A 97 -4.39 -23.39 10.98
C LYS A 97 -5.37 -22.46 10.27
N GLU A 98 -5.35 -21.17 10.62
CA GLU A 98 -6.26 -20.16 10.09
C GLU A 98 -5.64 -19.33 8.95
N ILE A 99 -4.38 -19.56 8.63
CA ILE A 99 -3.64 -18.84 7.60
C ILE A 99 -3.22 -19.73 6.44
N THR A 100 -2.97 -19.09 5.30
CA THR A 100 -2.23 -19.65 4.17
C THR A 100 -0.92 -18.90 3.99
N CYS A 101 0.10 -19.57 3.46
CA CYS A 101 1.43 -18.98 3.31
C CYS A 101 1.96 -19.21 1.90
N ILE A 102 2.75 -18.25 1.41
CA ILE A 102 3.50 -18.34 0.17
C ILE A 102 4.95 -17.89 0.39
N ASN A 103 5.85 -18.43 -0.43
CA ASN A 103 7.27 -18.05 -0.45
C ASN A 103 7.60 -17.45 -1.82
N PRO A 104 7.34 -16.14 -2.05
CA PRO A 104 7.55 -15.52 -3.36
C PRO A 104 9.04 -15.36 -3.70
N ALA A 105 9.91 -15.35 -2.69
CA ALA A 105 11.35 -15.29 -2.83
C ALA A 105 12.04 -16.03 -1.69
N LYS A 106 13.35 -16.31 -1.86
CA LYS A 106 14.16 -16.88 -0.79
C LYS A 106 14.14 -15.97 0.44
N ASN A 107 13.95 -16.56 1.62
CA ASN A 107 13.84 -15.88 2.91
C ASN A 107 12.59 -14.99 3.10
N TRP A 108 11.59 -15.11 2.23
CA TRP A 108 10.29 -14.47 2.40
C TRP A 108 9.21 -15.50 2.68
N LEU A 109 8.49 -15.34 3.76
CA LEU A 109 7.26 -16.05 4.06
C LEU A 109 6.17 -15.01 4.20
N ILE A 110 5.23 -14.97 3.27
CA ILE A 110 4.06 -14.09 3.33
C ILE A 110 2.86 -14.94 3.72
N TYR A 111 2.09 -14.48 4.69
CA TYR A 111 0.89 -15.16 5.14
C TYR A 111 -0.32 -14.25 5.01
N ALA A 112 -1.48 -14.88 4.89
CA ALA A 112 -2.77 -14.22 4.92
C ALA A 112 -3.81 -15.12 5.59
N LYS A 113 -4.86 -14.53 6.16
CA LYS A 113 -5.96 -15.29 6.76
C LYS A 113 -6.74 -16.05 5.68
N LEU A 114 -6.94 -17.33 5.91
CA LEU A 114 -7.58 -18.22 4.94
C LEU A 114 -9.03 -17.84 4.62
N SER A 115 -9.78 -17.30 5.61
CA SER A 115 -11.13 -16.78 5.38
C SER A 115 -11.17 -15.65 4.38
N ASP A 116 -10.19 -14.74 4.46
CA ASP A 116 -10.13 -13.55 3.61
C ASP A 116 -9.70 -13.89 2.19
N VAL A 117 -8.78 -14.86 2.05
CA VAL A 117 -8.41 -15.42 0.75
C VAL A 117 -9.64 -16.02 0.06
N LYS A 118 -10.42 -16.86 0.77
CA LYS A 118 -11.67 -17.46 0.23
C LYS A 118 -12.72 -16.42 -0.12
N ALA A 119 -12.84 -15.37 0.70
CA ALA A 119 -13.76 -14.26 0.42
C ALA A 119 -13.34 -13.51 -0.86
N ALA A 120 -12.04 -13.25 -1.02
CA ALA A 120 -11.50 -12.62 -2.22
C ALA A 120 -11.70 -13.48 -3.47
N GLU A 121 -11.41 -14.78 -3.41
CA GLU A 121 -11.61 -15.72 -4.52
C GLU A 121 -13.07 -15.74 -5.01
N SER A 122 -14.05 -15.58 -4.11
CA SER A 122 -15.48 -15.56 -4.44
C SER A 122 -16.02 -14.17 -4.82
N LYS A 123 -15.18 -13.13 -4.83
CA LYS A 123 -15.60 -11.72 -4.99
C LYS A 123 -16.39 -11.47 -6.29
N PHE A 124 -15.99 -12.11 -7.40
CA PHE A 124 -16.68 -11.98 -8.69
C PHE A 124 -17.76 -13.06 -8.95
N GLY A 125 -18.21 -13.76 -7.91
CA GLY A 125 -19.26 -14.77 -8.00
C GLY A 125 -18.83 -16.00 -8.81
N ASN A 126 -19.42 -16.20 -10.00
CA ASN A 126 -19.13 -17.36 -10.85
C ASN A 126 -17.90 -17.16 -11.75
N THR A 127 -17.17 -16.06 -11.62
CA THR A 127 -15.94 -15.80 -12.38
C THR A 127 -14.76 -16.09 -11.48
N ASP A 128 -13.98 -17.10 -11.85
CA ASP A 128 -12.79 -17.49 -11.09
C ASP A 128 -11.71 -16.41 -11.14
N ILE A 129 -11.02 -16.24 -10.03
CA ILE A 129 -9.83 -15.41 -9.90
C ILE A 129 -8.61 -16.34 -9.92
N ASP A 130 -7.71 -16.13 -10.87
CA ASP A 130 -6.55 -17.01 -11.06
C ASP A 130 -5.42 -16.67 -10.05
N VAL A 131 -5.27 -15.38 -9.71
CA VAL A 131 -4.18 -14.91 -8.83
C VAL A 131 -4.66 -13.79 -7.91
N LEU A 132 -4.26 -13.87 -6.63
CA LEU A 132 -4.41 -12.79 -5.66
C LEU A 132 -3.06 -12.15 -5.40
N TYR A 133 -2.96 -10.82 -5.58
CA TYR A 133 -1.75 -10.08 -5.28
C TYR A 133 -1.89 -9.24 -4.01
N SER A 134 -1.21 -9.67 -2.96
CA SER A 134 -1.01 -8.89 -1.73
C SER A 134 -0.12 -7.67 -1.99
N PRO A 135 -0.37 -6.51 -1.36
CA PRO A 135 0.54 -5.37 -1.42
C PRO A 135 1.95 -5.72 -0.94
N ILE A 136 2.09 -6.68 -0.02
CA ILE A 136 3.41 -7.16 0.44
C ILE A 136 4.14 -7.90 -0.68
N VAL A 137 3.44 -8.69 -1.49
CA VAL A 137 4.02 -9.32 -2.70
C VAL A 137 4.46 -8.25 -3.69
N LEU A 138 3.66 -7.20 -3.88
CA LEU A 138 4.00 -6.10 -4.80
C LEU A 138 5.23 -5.34 -4.31
N ILE A 139 5.38 -5.10 -2.99
CA ILE A 139 6.62 -4.56 -2.41
C ILE A 139 7.81 -5.43 -2.81
N GLN A 140 7.75 -6.73 -2.56
CA GLN A 140 8.84 -7.65 -2.85
C GLN A 140 9.21 -7.63 -4.35
N LYS A 141 8.21 -7.57 -5.24
CA LYS A 141 8.43 -7.51 -6.68
C LYS A 141 9.01 -6.18 -7.15
N GLU A 142 8.58 -5.06 -6.59
CA GLU A 142 9.16 -3.75 -6.90
C GLU A 142 10.59 -3.62 -6.36
N ILE A 143 10.91 -4.17 -5.19
CA ILE A 143 12.30 -4.27 -4.69
C ILE A 143 13.19 -4.98 -5.72
N GLU A 144 12.75 -6.14 -6.23
CA GLU A 144 13.50 -6.89 -7.25
C GLU A 144 13.65 -6.11 -8.55
N LYS A 145 12.57 -5.48 -9.04
CA LYS A 145 12.52 -4.74 -10.30
C LYS A 145 13.42 -3.51 -10.25
N GLN A 146 13.37 -2.74 -9.17
CA GLN A 146 14.14 -1.52 -8.97
C GLN A 146 15.57 -1.81 -8.45
N LYS A 147 15.87 -3.07 -8.08
CA LYS A 147 17.14 -3.50 -7.50
C LYS A 147 17.51 -2.71 -6.23
N LEU A 148 16.50 -2.46 -5.38
CA LEU A 148 16.67 -1.69 -4.16
C LEU A 148 17.41 -2.50 -3.09
N SER A 149 18.09 -1.78 -2.20
CA SER A 149 18.70 -2.39 -1.01
C SER A 149 17.61 -2.85 -0.05
N THR A 150 17.76 -4.05 0.46
CA THR A 150 16.93 -4.62 1.53
C THR A 150 17.61 -4.56 2.90
N ALA A 151 18.78 -3.91 2.99
CA ALA A 151 19.48 -3.75 4.24
C ALA A 151 18.79 -2.65 5.07
N LYS A 152 18.25 -3.02 6.24
CA LYS A 152 17.67 -2.09 7.23
C LYS A 152 16.72 -1.06 6.60
N THR A 153 15.81 -1.53 5.75
CA THR A 153 14.92 -0.65 4.97
C THR A 153 13.46 -0.89 5.33
N LEU A 154 12.74 0.20 5.56
CA LEU A 154 11.29 0.23 5.66
C LEU A 154 10.70 0.50 4.28
N PHE A 155 9.92 -0.43 3.76
CA PHE A 155 9.15 -0.29 2.54
C PHE A 155 7.69 -0.04 2.85
N ILE A 156 7.09 0.90 2.13
CA ILE A 156 5.67 1.25 2.24
C ILE A 156 5.05 1.13 0.85
N TYR A 157 3.92 0.46 0.74
CA TYR A 157 3.10 0.44 -0.47
C TYR A 157 1.81 1.21 -0.20
N ALA A 158 1.75 2.45 -0.67
CA ALA A 158 0.67 3.37 -0.38
C ALA A 158 -0.43 3.26 -1.45
N CYS A 159 -1.61 2.78 -1.04
CA CYS A 159 -2.85 2.79 -1.81
C CYS A 159 -3.81 3.85 -1.28
N LYS A 160 -4.99 3.97 -1.87
CA LYS A 160 -5.98 4.98 -1.48
C LYS A 160 -6.55 4.72 -0.09
N GLU A 161 -6.98 3.49 0.20
CA GLU A 161 -7.69 3.11 1.43
C GLU A 161 -6.85 2.27 2.39
N ILE A 162 -5.77 1.69 1.88
CA ILE A 162 -4.86 0.87 2.67
C ILE A 162 -3.41 1.21 2.34
N PHE A 163 -2.52 0.85 3.24
CA PHE A 163 -1.11 0.79 2.94
C PHE A 163 -0.46 -0.41 3.62
N ALA A 164 0.57 -0.94 3.00
CA ALA A 164 1.36 -2.01 3.57
C ALA A 164 2.71 -1.48 4.04
N ILE A 165 3.12 -1.94 5.20
CA ILE A 165 4.45 -1.70 5.78
C ILE A 165 5.22 -3.01 5.68
N CYS A 166 6.47 -2.96 5.23
CA CYS A 166 7.37 -4.10 5.22
C CYS A 166 8.77 -3.67 5.65
N ILE A 167 9.27 -4.23 6.73
CA ILE A 167 10.62 -3.99 7.22
C ILE A 167 11.50 -5.16 6.81
N THR A 168 12.62 -4.84 6.16
CA THR A 168 13.58 -5.82 5.68
C THR A 168 14.94 -5.65 6.37
N SER A 169 15.64 -6.76 6.56
CA SER A 169 17.04 -6.78 6.96
C SER A 169 17.75 -7.91 6.22
N GLY A 170 18.86 -7.60 5.56
CA GLY A 170 19.50 -8.57 4.67
C GLY A 170 18.62 -8.89 3.46
N ASN A 171 18.33 -10.18 3.21
CA ASN A 171 17.61 -10.62 2.01
C ASN A 171 16.16 -11.05 2.28
N GLY A 172 15.60 -10.73 3.46
CA GLY A 172 14.28 -11.20 3.85
C GLY A 172 13.42 -10.15 4.54
N ALA A 173 12.11 -10.38 4.54
CA ALA A 173 11.18 -9.60 5.35
C ALA A 173 11.34 -9.99 6.82
N LYS A 174 11.51 -9.03 7.70
CA LYS A 174 11.52 -9.25 9.15
C LYS A 174 10.14 -9.05 9.75
N TYR A 175 9.41 -8.08 9.23
CA TYR A 175 8.07 -7.70 9.67
C TYR A 175 7.29 -7.14 8.50
N ALA A 176 6.02 -7.46 8.39
CA ALA A 176 5.12 -6.74 7.51
C ALA A 176 3.69 -6.78 8.04
N THR A 177 2.95 -5.71 7.76
CA THR A 177 1.53 -5.57 8.09
C THR A 177 0.83 -4.75 7.03
N VAL A 178 -0.50 -4.86 6.98
CA VAL A 178 -1.36 -4.02 6.15
C VAL A 178 -2.30 -3.24 7.06
N CYS A 179 -2.35 -1.93 6.85
CA CYS A 179 -3.14 -1.00 7.64
C CYS A 179 -4.21 -0.37 6.76
N LYS A 180 -5.37 -0.07 7.35
CA LYS A 180 -6.41 0.72 6.72
C LYS A 180 -6.13 2.20 6.98
N LEU A 181 -6.29 3.01 5.94
CA LEU A 181 -6.32 4.46 6.09
C LEU A 181 -7.78 4.84 6.35
N ASP A 182 -8.06 5.48 7.45
CA ASP A 182 -9.37 6.07 7.69
C ASP A 182 -9.53 7.26 6.73
N GLU A 183 -10.56 7.24 5.92
CA GLU A 183 -11.01 8.47 5.27
C GLU A 183 -11.61 9.31 6.39
N ASP A 184 -11.06 10.49 6.63
CA ASP A 184 -11.53 11.47 7.61
C ASP A 184 -12.97 11.92 7.22
N ASP A 185 -13.94 11.08 7.56
CA ASP A 185 -15.30 11.54 7.81
C ASP A 185 -15.24 12.14 9.21
N GLY A 186 -15.09 13.45 9.35
CA GLY A 186 -14.88 14.21 10.57
C GLY A 186 -15.79 13.92 11.79
N ASP A 187 -15.97 12.67 12.11
CA ASP A 187 -16.65 12.15 13.30
C ASP A 187 -15.65 11.50 14.27
N GLU A 188 -15.44 12.18 15.36
CA GLU A 188 -14.66 11.81 16.53
C GLU A 188 -15.24 10.57 17.24
N ASN A 189 -15.13 9.35 16.68
CA ASN A 189 -15.36 8.15 17.49
C ASN A 189 -14.60 6.95 16.93
N VAL A 190 -13.32 6.89 17.22
CA VAL A 190 -12.56 5.64 17.11
C VAL A 190 -12.71 4.90 18.43
N GLU A 191 -13.62 3.94 18.50
CA GLU A 191 -13.64 2.96 19.59
C GLU A 191 -12.42 2.05 19.45
N PHE A 192 -11.39 2.33 20.24
CA PHE A 192 -10.28 1.41 20.46
C PHE A 192 -10.66 0.34 21.46
N ASP A 193 -10.27 -0.91 21.19
CA ASP A 193 -10.29 -1.96 22.21
C ASP A 193 -9.47 -1.52 23.43
N LYS A 194 -10.17 -1.40 24.55
CA LYS A 194 -9.71 -0.76 25.79
C LYS A 194 -8.63 -1.53 26.59
N GLU A 195 -8.01 -2.56 26.02
CA GLU A 195 -7.02 -3.32 26.79
C GLU A 195 -5.57 -2.80 26.71
N ASN A 196 -5.28 -1.78 25.85
CA ASN A 196 -3.94 -1.16 25.77
C ASN A 196 -3.98 0.38 25.76
N SER A 197 -5.03 1.01 26.33
CA SER A 197 -5.25 2.47 26.20
C SER A 197 -4.29 3.34 27.00
N ASP A 198 -3.83 2.88 28.15
CA ASP A 198 -3.10 3.74 29.11
C ASP A 198 -1.69 4.15 28.62
N GLU A 199 -1.02 3.33 27.81
CA GLU A 199 0.29 3.68 27.24
C GLU A 199 0.21 4.49 25.94
N ILE A 200 -0.94 4.42 25.24
CA ILE A 200 -1.16 5.14 23.98
C ILE A 200 -1.56 6.59 24.26
N ASP A 201 -2.35 6.83 25.31
CA ASP A 201 -2.76 8.17 25.74
C ASP A 201 -1.57 9.03 26.17
N ASP A 202 -0.57 8.46 26.86
CA ASP A 202 0.67 9.17 27.20
C ASP A 202 1.50 9.56 25.98
N PHE A 203 1.46 8.76 24.91
CA PHE A 203 2.19 9.08 23.67
C PHE A 203 1.46 10.14 22.84
N ILE A 204 0.13 10.06 22.75
CA ILE A 204 -0.71 11.05 22.05
C ILE A 204 -0.63 12.41 22.75
N THR A 205 -0.65 12.44 24.09
CA THR A 205 -0.52 13.68 24.87
C THR A 205 0.84 14.34 24.64
N ASN A 206 1.92 13.58 24.52
CA ASN A 206 3.25 14.11 24.20
C ASN A 206 3.37 14.63 22.76
N VAL A 207 2.63 14.07 21.79
CA VAL A 207 2.56 14.59 20.43
C VAL A 207 1.72 15.86 20.38
N ASP A 208 0.56 15.90 21.06
CA ASP A 208 -0.27 17.11 21.17
C ASP A 208 0.45 18.24 21.93
N GLU A 209 1.24 17.93 22.95
CA GLU A 209 2.06 18.95 23.65
C GLU A 209 3.18 19.51 22.76
N SER A 210 3.75 18.71 21.85
CA SER A 210 4.73 19.22 20.87
C SER A 210 4.06 20.09 19.80
N PHE A 211 2.82 19.82 19.43
CA PHE A 211 2.04 20.68 18.52
C PHE A 211 1.51 21.94 19.20
N ASN A 212 1.07 21.87 20.46
CA ASN A 212 0.60 23.02 21.21
C ASN A 212 1.75 24.00 21.61
N ASN A 213 2.99 23.54 21.61
CA ASN A 213 4.17 24.42 21.73
C ASN A 213 4.58 25.12 20.43
N MET A 214 3.85 24.93 19.32
CA MET A 214 3.93 25.76 18.12
C MET A 214 3.08 27.05 18.25
N ASP A 215 2.95 27.62 19.43
CA ASP A 215 2.40 28.97 19.68
C ASP A 215 3.17 30.11 18.95
N GLY A 216 4.13 29.72 18.09
CA GLY A 216 4.80 30.64 17.18
C GLY A 216 4.00 31.01 15.92
N LEU A 217 2.85 30.35 15.64
CA LEU A 217 2.10 30.61 14.41
C LEU A 217 1.21 31.85 14.50
N GLU A 218 0.85 32.31 15.70
CA GLU A 218 0.13 33.61 15.85
C GLU A 218 0.98 34.82 15.48
N ASN A 219 2.30 34.68 15.44
CA ASN A 219 3.22 35.76 15.02
C ASN A 219 3.56 35.76 13.52
N LEU A 220 3.12 34.79 12.74
CA LEU A 220 3.41 34.72 11.31
C LEU A 220 2.66 35.82 10.52
N ASP A 221 1.45 36.15 10.95
CA ASP A 221 0.65 37.19 10.33
C ASP A 221 1.20 38.61 10.59
N ASP A 222 1.90 38.80 11.70
CA ASP A 222 2.60 40.04 12.02
C ASP A 222 3.98 40.15 11.36
N MET A 223 4.69 39.04 11.14
CA MET A 223 5.93 39.02 10.37
C MET A 223 5.74 39.27 8.88
N LEU A 224 4.60 38.87 8.33
CA LEU A 224 4.24 39.14 6.92
C LEU A 224 3.84 40.60 6.67
N LYS A 225 3.52 41.35 7.73
CA LYS A 225 3.13 42.77 7.63
C LYS A 225 4.28 43.76 7.80
N THR A 226 5.43 43.37 8.32
CA THR A 226 6.63 44.19 8.40
C THR A 226 7.55 43.87 7.22
N GLY A 227 7.17 44.37 6.05
CA GLY A 227 8.00 44.31 4.86
C GLY A 227 9.28 45.13 5.02
N ASP A 228 10.41 44.48 5.20
CA ASP A 228 11.72 44.98 4.79
C ASP A 228 12.81 43.91 4.95
N SER A 229 12.68 42.77 4.31
CA SER A 229 13.79 41.80 4.13
C SER A 229 13.52 40.89 2.93
N GLN A 230 13.51 41.48 1.74
CA GLN A 230 13.37 40.75 0.47
C GLN A 230 14.70 40.15 -0.05
N GLU A 231 15.79 40.18 0.69
CA GLU A 231 17.10 39.79 0.16
C GLU A 231 17.73 38.52 0.80
N GLU A 232 17.12 37.87 1.80
CA GLU A 232 17.75 36.69 2.45
C GLU A 232 17.16 35.31 2.05
N PHE A 233 16.10 35.26 1.24
CA PHE A 233 15.46 34.00 0.82
C PHE A 233 15.58 33.70 -0.69
N ALA A 234 16.46 34.39 -1.39
CA ALA A 234 16.63 34.24 -2.85
C ALA A 234 17.39 32.99 -3.29
N ASP A 235 17.94 32.20 -2.37
CA ASP A 235 18.77 31.01 -2.70
C ASP A 235 18.12 29.66 -2.35
N LEU A 236 16.84 29.64 -1.97
CA LEU A 236 16.07 28.41 -1.87
C LEU A 236 15.18 28.28 -3.10
N ASP A 237 15.79 27.82 -4.19
CA ASP A 237 15.10 27.39 -5.42
C ASP A 237 14.31 26.09 -5.15
N TYR A 238 13.40 26.12 -4.16
CA TYR A 238 12.36 25.13 -3.99
C TYR A 238 11.19 25.52 -4.88
N ASP A 239 11.20 24.92 -6.05
CA ASP A 239 10.02 24.86 -6.91
C ASP A 239 8.94 24.04 -6.14
N ILE A 240 8.29 24.71 -5.16
CA ILE A 240 7.10 24.19 -4.48
C ILE A 240 6.01 24.25 -5.54
N ASN A 241 5.93 23.22 -6.35
CA ASN A 241 4.77 22.94 -7.18
C ASN A 241 3.60 22.58 -6.24
N MET A 242 3.14 23.56 -5.46
CA MET A 242 1.83 23.47 -4.84
C MET A 242 0.82 23.46 -6.00
N PRO A 243 0.01 22.41 -6.15
CA PRO A 243 -1.09 22.48 -7.09
C PRO A 243 -1.94 23.68 -6.67
N GLU A 244 -2.17 24.60 -7.61
CA GLU A 244 -3.11 25.72 -7.46
C GLU A 244 -4.56 25.19 -7.36
N SER A 245 -4.86 24.37 -6.38
CA SER A 245 -6.21 24.04 -5.99
C SER A 245 -6.48 24.67 -4.63
N THR A 246 -7.22 25.74 -4.65
CA THR A 246 -7.81 26.42 -3.52
C THR A 246 -8.85 25.57 -2.76
N ASP A 247 -8.75 24.24 -2.84
CA ASP A 247 -9.61 23.33 -2.10
C ASP A 247 -8.96 22.99 -0.75
N VAL A 248 -9.28 23.79 0.24
CA VAL A 248 -8.85 23.59 1.63
C VAL A 248 -9.24 22.20 2.12
N THR A 249 -10.39 21.66 1.73
CA THR A 249 -10.87 20.34 2.09
C THR A 249 -9.93 19.24 1.57
N ALA A 250 -9.46 19.37 0.32
CA ALA A 250 -8.50 18.42 -0.24
C ALA A 250 -7.15 18.47 0.49
N SER A 251 -6.69 19.65 0.88
CA SER A 251 -5.43 19.83 1.62
C SER A 251 -5.52 19.23 3.03
N VAL A 252 -6.62 19.44 3.74
CA VAL A 252 -6.87 18.85 5.06
C VAL A 252 -6.96 17.33 4.98
N SER A 253 -7.67 16.79 3.99
CA SER A 253 -7.77 15.35 3.77
C SER A 253 -6.40 14.69 3.49
N ILE A 254 -5.53 15.34 2.70
CA ILE A 254 -4.17 14.84 2.46
C ILE A 254 -3.36 14.84 3.74
N PHE A 255 -3.45 15.91 4.54
CA PHE A 255 -2.75 16.03 5.81
C PHE A 255 -3.22 14.96 6.81
N GLY A 256 -4.53 14.75 6.97
CA GLY A 256 -5.09 13.72 7.84
C GLY A 256 -4.61 12.33 7.45
N ARG A 257 -4.62 12.02 6.15
CA ARG A 257 -4.08 10.77 5.61
C ARG A 257 -2.59 10.57 5.94
N ASP A 258 -1.78 11.59 5.73
CA ASP A 258 -0.34 11.55 5.96
C ASP A 258 -0.04 11.33 7.45
N MET A 259 -0.80 11.96 8.35
CA MET A 259 -0.69 11.78 9.80
C MET A 259 -1.13 10.38 10.23
N SER A 260 -2.22 9.85 9.69
CA SER A 260 -2.64 8.46 9.92
C SER A 260 -1.55 7.47 9.48
N MET A 261 -0.94 7.68 8.31
CA MET A 261 0.18 6.85 7.86
C MET A 261 1.37 6.91 8.82
N TYR A 262 1.74 8.11 9.27
CA TYR A 262 2.84 8.27 10.22
C TYR A 262 2.59 7.54 11.53
N ARG A 263 1.37 7.67 12.08
CA ARG A 263 0.96 6.98 13.31
C ARG A 263 1.14 5.46 13.19
N TYR A 264 0.63 4.87 12.11
CA TYR A 264 0.78 3.43 11.90
C TYR A 264 2.23 3.01 11.65
N ILE A 265 3.02 3.83 10.96
CA ILE A 265 4.47 3.59 10.79
C ILE A 265 5.15 3.56 12.15
N SER A 266 4.86 4.52 13.03
CA SER A 266 5.42 4.61 14.38
C SER A 266 5.04 3.40 15.23
N LEU A 267 3.77 2.97 15.18
CA LEU A 267 3.30 1.76 15.86
C LEU A 267 4.01 0.49 15.33
N ALA A 268 4.15 0.36 14.02
CA ALA A 268 4.84 -0.77 13.41
C ALA A 268 6.33 -0.81 13.78
N LEU A 269 6.99 0.36 13.83
CA LEU A 269 8.38 0.46 14.28
C LEU A 269 8.53 0.15 15.78
N LYS A 270 7.60 0.65 16.62
CA LYS A 270 7.57 0.32 18.05
C LYS A 270 7.44 -1.19 18.26
N GLU A 271 6.49 -1.85 17.58
CA GLU A 271 6.33 -3.30 17.62
C GLU A 271 7.59 -4.02 17.14
N PHE A 272 8.14 -3.60 16.02
CA PHE A 272 9.34 -4.21 15.44
C PHE A 272 10.56 -4.12 16.37
N TYR A 273 10.77 -3.00 17.05
CA TYR A 273 11.92 -2.82 17.94
C TYR A 273 11.72 -3.45 19.32
N SER A 274 10.48 -3.47 19.84
CA SER A 274 10.20 -3.99 21.17
C SER A 274 10.08 -5.51 21.22
N ASN A 275 9.66 -6.14 20.11
CA ASN A 275 9.42 -7.58 20.08
C ASN A 275 10.67 -8.34 19.61
N PRO A 276 11.33 -9.11 20.51
CA PRO A 276 12.60 -9.78 20.20
C PRO A 276 12.47 -10.86 19.10
N LEU A 277 11.25 -11.29 18.76
CA LEU A 277 11.02 -12.28 17.70
C LEU A 277 11.34 -11.74 16.31
N TYR A 278 11.34 -10.43 16.13
CA TYR A 278 11.71 -9.79 14.85
C TYR A 278 13.21 -9.56 14.70
N GLU A 279 13.99 -9.73 15.77
CA GLU A 279 15.43 -9.40 15.76
C GLU A 279 15.67 -7.98 15.23
N GLY A 280 14.87 -7.01 15.75
CA GLY A 280 14.82 -5.64 15.26
C GLY A 280 16.15 -4.92 15.34
N ASP A 281 16.56 -4.26 14.26
CA ASP A 281 17.71 -3.37 14.19
C ASP A 281 17.29 -2.02 13.59
N PHE A 282 18.01 -0.96 13.82
CA PHE A 282 17.67 0.39 13.38
C PHE A 282 17.50 0.44 11.86
N ILE A 283 16.41 1.11 11.43
CA ILE A 283 16.11 1.38 10.03
C ILE A 283 17.03 2.51 9.56
N GLU A 284 17.58 2.36 8.37
CA GLU A 284 18.48 3.34 7.75
C GLU A 284 17.82 4.03 6.54
N ASN A 285 16.82 3.41 5.94
CA ASN A 285 16.15 3.92 4.74
C ASN A 285 14.64 3.70 4.80
N VAL A 286 13.89 4.61 4.20
CA VAL A 286 12.45 4.47 3.93
C VAL A 286 12.22 4.58 2.42
N VAL A 287 11.47 3.64 1.87
CA VAL A 287 11.08 3.64 0.46
C VAL A 287 9.57 3.53 0.35
N ILE A 288 8.95 4.48 -0.34
CA ILE A 288 7.51 4.53 -0.54
C ILE A 288 7.21 4.21 -2.01
N PHE A 289 6.46 3.14 -2.25
CA PHE A 289 5.82 2.85 -3.53
C PHE A 289 4.44 3.49 -3.53
N ASP A 290 4.30 4.63 -4.18
CA ASP A 290 3.07 5.42 -4.17
C ASP A 290 2.19 5.08 -5.38
N ALA A 291 1.08 4.36 -5.12
CA ALA A 291 0.07 4.02 -6.12
C ALA A 291 -1.00 5.11 -6.27
N THR A 292 -0.94 6.18 -5.49
CA THR A 292 -1.93 7.25 -5.48
C THR A 292 -1.44 8.55 -6.12
N GLU A 293 -0.12 8.70 -6.26
CA GLU A 293 0.54 9.96 -6.64
C GLU A 293 0.18 11.14 -5.71
N ARG A 294 -0.10 10.84 -4.43
CA ARG A 294 -0.56 11.80 -3.42
C ARG A 294 0.40 11.98 -2.25
N THR A 295 1.54 11.31 -2.26
CA THR A 295 2.55 11.48 -1.20
C THR A 295 3.10 12.89 -1.28
N SER A 296 2.83 13.71 -0.25
CA SER A 296 3.25 15.11 -0.24
C SER A 296 4.74 15.25 0.07
N ALA A 297 5.38 16.29 -0.49
CA ALA A 297 6.76 16.62 -0.16
C ALA A 297 6.91 16.95 1.33
N THR A 298 5.90 17.57 1.93
CA THR A 298 5.85 17.87 3.37
C THR A 298 5.87 16.61 4.21
N PHE A 299 5.10 15.59 3.85
CA PHE A 299 5.10 14.31 4.54
C PHE A 299 6.46 13.60 4.45
N LEU A 300 7.10 13.63 3.28
CA LEU A 300 8.44 13.07 3.12
C LEU A 300 9.47 13.75 4.01
N HIS A 301 9.45 15.08 4.03
CA HIS A 301 10.34 15.87 4.88
C HIS A 301 10.07 15.59 6.37
N TYR A 302 8.79 15.46 6.75
CA TYR A 302 8.41 15.09 8.10
C TYR A 302 8.95 13.70 8.48
N LEU A 303 8.74 12.68 7.65
CA LEU A 303 9.29 11.33 7.88
C LEU A 303 10.83 11.33 8.00
N GLN A 304 11.52 12.10 7.15
CA GLN A 304 12.98 12.21 7.22
C GLN A 304 13.45 12.79 8.54
N ASN A 305 12.78 13.82 9.02
CA ASN A 305 13.16 14.50 10.26
C ASN A 305 12.83 13.66 11.51
N GLU A 306 11.64 13.07 11.54
CA GLU A 306 11.18 12.29 12.70
C GLU A 306 11.92 10.96 12.84
N LEU A 307 12.18 10.28 11.72
CA LEU A 307 12.86 8.99 11.73
C LEU A 307 14.37 9.10 11.56
N LEU A 308 14.89 10.29 11.23
CA LEU A 308 16.31 10.54 10.94
C LEU A 308 16.88 9.60 9.86
N VAL A 309 16.09 9.28 8.85
CA VAL A 309 16.41 8.33 7.78
C VAL A 309 16.20 8.94 6.39
N LYS A 310 16.94 8.42 5.41
CA LYS A 310 16.70 8.80 4.01
C LYS A 310 15.38 8.24 3.52
N THR A 311 14.54 9.08 2.90
CA THR A 311 13.25 8.68 2.33
C THR A 311 13.25 8.87 0.82
N GLU A 312 12.79 7.86 0.08
CA GLU A 312 12.64 7.88 -1.37
C GLU A 312 11.22 7.48 -1.77
N VAL A 313 10.70 8.07 -2.84
CA VAL A 313 9.36 7.75 -3.39
C VAL A 313 9.46 7.26 -4.82
N TYR A 314 8.75 6.18 -5.11
CA TYR A 314 8.61 5.61 -6.43
C TYR A 314 7.13 5.58 -6.81
N PRO A 315 6.67 6.35 -7.82
CA PRO A 315 5.31 6.24 -8.31
C PRO A 315 5.11 4.86 -8.95
N VAL A 316 4.01 4.21 -8.62
CA VAL A 316 3.69 2.87 -9.12
C VAL A 316 2.25 2.79 -9.63
N ASN A 317 2.01 1.90 -10.57
CA ASN A 317 0.66 1.60 -11.05
C ASN A 317 0.31 0.15 -10.69
N THR A 318 -0.48 -0.02 -9.65
CA THR A 318 -0.84 -1.33 -9.09
C THR A 318 -1.41 -2.28 -10.14
N GLN A 319 -2.40 -1.82 -10.93
CA GLN A 319 -3.06 -2.65 -11.93
C GLN A 319 -2.09 -3.13 -13.00
N LYS A 320 -1.20 -2.24 -13.47
CA LYS A 320 -0.20 -2.57 -14.47
C LYS A 320 0.84 -3.56 -13.93
N ILE A 321 1.33 -3.33 -12.70
CA ILE A 321 2.27 -4.25 -12.06
C ILE A 321 1.67 -5.66 -11.93
N MET A 322 0.42 -5.77 -11.48
CA MET A 322 -0.28 -7.04 -11.35
C MET A 322 -0.42 -7.76 -12.70
N ALA A 323 -0.78 -7.04 -13.76
CA ALA A 323 -0.87 -7.62 -15.11
C ALA A 323 0.50 -8.10 -15.61
N GLU A 324 1.56 -7.30 -15.44
CA GLU A 324 2.94 -7.67 -15.81
C GLU A 324 3.41 -8.93 -15.06
N LEU A 325 3.12 -9.02 -13.76
CA LEU A 325 3.47 -10.18 -12.93
C LEU A 325 2.73 -11.43 -13.38
N MET A 326 1.42 -11.34 -13.57
CA MET A 326 0.59 -12.46 -14.03
C MET A 326 1.06 -12.97 -15.40
N ILE A 327 1.41 -12.06 -16.31
CA ILE A 327 1.98 -12.42 -17.62
C ILE A 327 3.30 -13.18 -17.44
N LYS A 328 4.18 -12.71 -16.55
CA LYS A 328 5.47 -13.35 -16.28
C LYS A 328 5.32 -14.74 -15.66
N GLU A 329 4.41 -14.88 -14.71
CA GLU A 329 4.16 -16.14 -13.99
C GLU A 329 3.52 -17.19 -14.91
N LEU A 330 2.46 -16.81 -15.65
CA LEU A 330 1.73 -17.74 -16.50
C LEU A 330 2.35 -18.02 -17.88
N LYS A 331 3.36 -17.23 -18.30
CA LYS A 331 4.12 -17.54 -19.55
C LYS A 331 5.33 -18.45 -19.31
N ASN A 332 5.84 -18.48 -18.07
CA ASN A 332 6.99 -19.31 -17.72
C ASN A 332 6.60 -20.75 -17.38
N ASP A 333 5.30 -21.01 -17.20
CA ASP A 333 4.68 -22.34 -17.08
C ASP A 333 4.26 -22.84 -18.50
#